data_cf08ec2461dcb4f1485d58f6cbb9a0b2
#
_entry.id   cf08ec2461dcb4f1485d58f6cbb9a0b2
#
_cell.length_a   1.000
_cell.length_b   1.000
_cell.length_c   1.000
_cell.angle_alpha   90.00
_cell.angle_beta   90.00
_cell.angle_gamma   90.00
#
_symmetry.space_group_name_H-M   'P 1'
#
loop_
_entity.id
_entity.type
_entity.pdbx_description
1 polymer ?
#
loop_
_entity_poly.entity_id
_entity_poly.type
_entity_poly.pdbx_seq_one_letter_code
_entity_poly.pdbx_strand_id
1 'polypeptide(L)'
;MLSTINLTVGYRNGKRVTTVLENINVSLQAGELVCLLGANGIGKSTLLRTISGVQLALSGVVEINGRDLSAYSSKELSKLIGIVYTDRTLAGALTVEELVSLGRQPYTGFFGRLDDEDYKVVKEAVEAVGMSHKLHDYVATLSDGERQKAMIARALAQETPIIILDEPTAFLDVASRIETMQLLRQLAQSQQKAILLSTHDVGLSLPLTDRLWLVTSDSSVIEGTIEQLIADGTLNNLFSNRNVAFDSTVMDFRVKG
;
A
#
# COMPACT_ATOMS: atom_id res chain seq x y z
N MET A 1 1.22 -2.24 15.37
CA MET A 1 -0.05 -2.56 14.67
C MET A 1 0.13 -3.79 13.76
N LEU A 2 0.95 -3.76 12.71
CA LEU A 2 1.33 -4.95 11.93
C LEU A 2 2.83 -5.21 12.12
N SER A 3 3.23 -6.47 12.27
CA SER A 3 4.65 -6.89 12.35
C SER A 3 4.86 -8.23 11.66
N THR A 4 6.09 -8.49 11.28
CA THR A 4 6.51 -9.79 10.73
C THR A 4 7.66 -10.37 11.55
N ILE A 5 7.68 -11.69 11.70
CA ILE A 5 8.70 -12.41 12.47
C ILE A 5 9.27 -13.52 11.58
N ASN A 6 10.53 -13.36 11.16
CA ASN A 6 11.26 -14.30 10.30
C ASN A 6 10.43 -14.73 9.08
N LEU A 7 9.68 -13.79 8.49
CA LEU A 7 8.74 -14.05 7.42
C LEU A 7 9.49 -14.41 6.13
N THR A 8 9.07 -15.50 5.50
CA THR A 8 9.54 -15.91 4.16
C THR A 8 8.36 -15.92 3.20
N VAL A 9 8.50 -15.22 2.07
CA VAL A 9 7.47 -15.12 1.05
C VAL A 9 7.93 -15.70 -0.27
N GLY A 10 6.97 -16.21 -1.04
CA GLY A 10 7.25 -16.85 -2.32
C GLY A 10 6.08 -17.67 -2.80
N TYR A 11 6.33 -18.65 -3.67
CA TYR A 11 5.29 -19.44 -4.32
C TYR A 11 5.48 -20.92 -4.06
N ARG A 12 4.36 -21.63 -3.87
CA ARG A 12 4.34 -23.08 -3.78
C ARG A 12 3.48 -23.65 -4.92
N ASN A 13 4.11 -24.39 -5.80
CA ASN A 13 3.43 -25.09 -6.90
C ASN A 13 3.69 -26.59 -6.77
N GLY A 14 2.77 -27.32 -6.16
CA GLY A 14 2.93 -28.71 -5.79
C GLY A 14 4.12 -28.90 -4.84
N LYS A 15 5.12 -29.68 -5.26
CA LYS A 15 6.37 -29.92 -4.49
C LYS A 15 7.45 -28.84 -4.68
N ARG A 16 7.30 -27.98 -5.69
CA ARG A 16 8.26 -26.93 -5.97
C ARG A 16 7.95 -25.71 -5.11
N VAL A 17 8.94 -25.26 -4.34
CA VAL A 17 8.90 -24.01 -3.56
C VAL A 17 9.88 -23.05 -4.21
N THR A 18 9.43 -21.81 -4.45
CA THR A 18 10.26 -20.71 -4.95
C THR A 18 10.23 -19.60 -3.91
N THR A 19 11.30 -19.43 -3.16
CA THR A 19 11.48 -18.32 -2.23
C THR A 19 11.75 -17.03 -3.01
N VAL A 20 11.11 -15.95 -2.62
CA VAL A 20 11.27 -14.62 -3.23
C VAL A 20 11.99 -13.69 -2.26
N LEU A 21 11.53 -13.60 -1.03
CA LEU A 21 12.18 -12.85 0.05
C LEU A 21 12.16 -13.70 1.31
N GLU A 22 13.16 -13.54 2.17
CA GLU A 22 13.31 -14.35 3.38
C GLU A 22 13.76 -13.53 4.59
N ASN A 23 13.53 -14.09 5.77
CA ASN A 23 13.93 -13.52 7.06
C ASN A 23 13.47 -12.08 7.27
N ILE A 24 12.24 -11.77 6.87
CA ILE A 24 11.68 -10.42 6.92
C ILE A 24 11.18 -10.14 8.34
N ASN A 25 11.74 -9.10 8.96
CA ASN A 25 11.37 -8.63 10.29
C ASN A 25 11.12 -7.12 10.19
N VAL A 26 9.88 -6.72 9.94
CA VAL A 26 9.46 -5.34 9.71
C VAL A 26 8.21 -5.02 10.51
N SER A 27 7.95 -3.73 10.73
CA SER A 27 6.78 -3.27 11.48
C SER A 27 6.13 -2.04 10.86
N LEU A 28 4.81 -1.92 11.00
CA LEU A 28 3.99 -0.80 10.56
C LEU A 28 3.12 -0.32 11.71
N GLN A 29 3.18 0.97 12.05
CA GLN A 29 2.45 1.55 13.17
C GLN A 29 1.29 2.45 12.71
N ALA A 30 0.36 2.73 13.61
CA ALA A 30 -0.70 3.70 13.36
C ALA A 30 -0.13 5.11 13.17
N GLY A 31 -0.68 5.87 12.23
CA GLY A 31 -0.23 7.22 11.92
C GLY A 31 1.00 7.28 10.99
N GLU A 32 1.58 6.13 10.61
CA GLU A 32 2.75 6.07 9.73
C GLU A 32 2.37 5.88 8.25
N LEU A 33 3.07 6.60 7.38
CA LEU A 33 3.18 6.31 5.95
C LEU A 33 4.53 5.65 5.69
N VAL A 34 4.52 4.38 5.31
CA VAL A 34 5.71 3.59 5.00
C VAL A 34 5.78 3.29 3.51
N CYS A 35 6.93 3.49 2.88
CA CYS A 35 7.19 3.12 1.49
C CYS A 35 8.04 1.86 1.38
N LEU A 36 7.55 0.88 0.62
CA LEU A 36 8.28 -0.31 0.23
C LEU A 36 9.00 -0.04 -1.11
N LEU A 37 10.32 0.10 -1.05
CA LEU A 37 11.18 0.40 -2.20
C LEU A 37 11.97 -0.84 -2.62
N GLY A 38 12.28 -0.93 -3.91
CA GLY A 38 13.11 -1.98 -4.49
C GLY A 38 12.93 -2.06 -6.00
N ALA A 39 13.83 -2.78 -6.67
CA ALA A 39 13.78 -2.95 -8.13
C ALA A 39 12.47 -3.64 -8.58
N ASN A 40 12.09 -3.44 -9.85
CA ASN A 40 10.94 -4.14 -10.42
C ASN A 40 11.19 -5.65 -10.45
N GLY A 41 10.17 -6.44 -10.10
CA GLY A 41 10.25 -7.89 -10.04
C GLY A 41 10.99 -8.47 -8.82
N ILE A 42 11.48 -7.65 -7.89
CA ILE A 42 12.24 -8.11 -6.71
C ILE A 42 11.38 -8.81 -5.64
N GLY A 43 10.05 -8.69 -5.72
CA GLY A 43 9.15 -9.37 -4.76
C GLY A 43 8.24 -8.45 -3.95
N LYS A 44 8.20 -7.14 -4.20
CA LYS A 44 7.35 -6.18 -3.48
C LYS A 44 5.89 -6.61 -3.41
N SER A 45 5.26 -6.87 -4.56
CA SER A 45 3.85 -7.30 -4.60
C SER A 45 3.62 -8.68 -3.95
N THR A 46 4.62 -9.58 -3.97
CA THR A 46 4.55 -10.87 -3.26
C THR A 46 4.52 -10.64 -1.75
N LEU A 47 5.37 -9.74 -1.25
CA LEU A 47 5.37 -9.35 0.17
C LEU A 47 4.03 -8.71 0.55
N LEU A 48 3.55 -7.71 -0.20
CA LEU A 48 2.28 -7.05 0.07
C LEU A 48 1.10 -8.04 0.10
N ARG A 49 1.03 -8.99 -0.84
CA ARG A 49 -0.01 -10.04 -0.86
C ARG A 49 0.08 -10.96 0.35
N THR A 50 1.29 -11.26 0.81
CA THR A 50 1.48 -12.15 1.97
C THR A 50 1.09 -11.45 3.27
N ILE A 51 1.53 -10.22 3.50
CA ILE A 51 1.20 -9.49 4.73
C ILE A 51 -0.26 -9.04 4.79
N SER A 52 -0.95 -8.98 3.65
CA SER A 52 -2.39 -8.70 3.58
C SER A 52 -3.28 -9.95 3.68
N GLY A 53 -2.68 -11.14 3.80
CA GLY A 53 -3.42 -12.40 3.90
C GLY A 53 -4.01 -12.94 2.58
N VAL A 54 -3.72 -12.28 1.46
CA VAL A 54 -4.16 -12.74 0.11
C VAL A 54 -3.36 -13.96 -0.35
N GLN A 55 -2.12 -14.08 0.13
CA GLN A 55 -1.22 -15.20 -0.16
C GLN A 55 -0.64 -15.75 1.15
N LEU A 56 -0.50 -17.07 1.23
CA LEU A 56 0.10 -17.71 2.39
C LEU A 56 1.62 -17.47 2.43
N ALA A 57 2.17 -17.27 3.63
CA ALA A 57 3.60 -17.28 3.87
C ALA A 57 4.19 -18.67 3.59
N LEU A 58 5.44 -18.73 3.17
CA LEU A 58 6.19 -19.99 3.10
C LEU A 58 6.64 -20.43 4.50
N SER A 59 7.06 -19.49 5.34
CA SER A 59 7.40 -19.68 6.77
C SER A 59 7.38 -18.34 7.51
N GLY A 60 7.53 -18.36 8.82
CA GLY A 60 7.46 -17.18 9.68
C GLY A 60 6.04 -16.76 9.97
N VAL A 61 5.84 -15.59 10.59
CA VAL A 61 4.55 -15.11 11.08
C VAL A 61 4.33 -13.67 10.66
N VAL A 62 3.09 -13.35 10.31
CA VAL A 62 2.59 -11.97 10.23
C VAL A 62 1.63 -11.77 11.39
N GLU A 63 1.83 -10.74 12.18
CA GLU A 63 0.96 -10.40 13.30
C GLU A 63 0.25 -9.08 13.08
N ILE A 64 -1.03 -9.02 13.50
CA ILE A 64 -1.79 -7.78 13.62
C ILE A 64 -2.22 -7.64 15.07
N ASN A 65 -1.79 -6.58 15.73
CA ASN A 65 -2.04 -6.33 17.15
C ASN A 65 -1.61 -7.50 18.07
N GLY A 66 -0.49 -8.17 17.73
CA GLY A 66 0.06 -9.30 18.50
C GLY A 66 -0.68 -10.63 18.31
N ARG A 67 -1.61 -10.71 17.34
CA ARG A 67 -2.30 -11.95 16.98
C ARG A 67 -1.87 -12.38 15.57
N ASP A 68 -1.53 -13.66 15.40
CA ASP A 68 -1.16 -14.24 14.11
C ASP A 68 -2.28 -13.99 13.07
N LEU A 69 -1.89 -13.53 11.89
CA LEU A 69 -2.79 -13.25 10.76
C LEU A 69 -3.60 -14.49 10.35
N SER A 70 -3.00 -15.68 10.44
CA SER A 70 -3.67 -16.95 10.13
C SER A 70 -4.81 -17.32 11.09
N ALA A 71 -4.84 -16.70 12.28
CA ALA A 71 -5.88 -16.91 13.27
C ALA A 71 -7.14 -16.04 13.04
N TYR A 72 -7.10 -15.13 12.07
CA TYR A 72 -8.26 -14.31 11.69
C TYR A 72 -9.06 -14.99 10.57
N SER A 73 -10.37 -14.90 10.64
CA SER A 73 -11.24 -15.21 9.51
C SER A 73 -11.09 -14.16 8.39
N SER A 74 -11.46 -14.50 7.16
CA SER A 74 -11.47 -13.54 6.04
C SER A 74 -12.33 -12.31 6.33
N LYS A 75 -13.44 -12.47 7.06
CA LYS A 75 -14.32 -11.36 7.46
C LYS A 75 -13.66 -10.46 8.52
N GLU A 76 -12.91 -11.01 9.46
CA GLU A 76 -12.15 -10.21 10.42
C GLU A 76 -11.03 -9.45 9.71
N LEU A 77 -10.27 -10.11 8.83
CA LEU A 77 -9.19 -9.47 8.06
C LEU A 77 -9.70 -8.34 7.18
N SER A 78 -10.86 -8.50 6.54
CA SER A 78 -11.46 -7.44 5.72
C SER A 78 -11.88 -6.19 6.50
N LYS A 79 -11.95 -6.27 7.84
CA LYS A 79 -12.15 -5.12 8.74
C LYS A 79 -10.84 -4.54 9.30
N LEU A 80 -9.71 -5.19 9.04
CA LEU A 80 -8.40 -4.78 9.53
C LEU A 80 -7.51 -4.25 8.43
N ILE A 81 -7.61 -4.77 7.20
CA ILE A 81 -6.74 -4.41 6.08
C ILE A 81 -7.59 -4.03 4.87
N GLY A 82 -7.43 -2.79 4.40
CA GLY A 82 -7.88 -2.33 3.09
C GLY A 82 -6.76 -2.48 2.07
N ILE A 83 -7.08 -2.90 0.84
CA ILE A 83 -6.09 -3.12 -0.20
C ILE A 83 -6.48 -2.35 -1.46
N VAL A 84 -5.50 -1.63 -2.01
CA VAL A 84 -5.62 -0.95 -3.31
C VAL A 84 -4.59 -1.55 -4.26
N TYR A 85 -5.07 -2.25 -5.29
CA TYR A 85 -4.23 -2.76 -6.37
C TYR A 85 -4.22 -1.80 -7.56
N THR A 86 -3.16 -1.86 -8.35
CA THR A 86 -3.00 -1.08 -9.60
C THR A 86 -3.90 -1.58 -10.75
N ASP A 87 -4.85 -2.48 -10.49
CA ASP A 87 -5.68 -3.09 -11.52
C ASP A 87 -6.71 -2.11 -12.10
N ARG A 88 -6.71 -1.95 -13.43
CA ARG A 88 -7.57 -1.03 -14.19
C ARG A 88 -8.91 -1.64 -14.62
N THR A 89 -9.13 -2.92 -14.41
CA THR A 89 -10.17 -3.68 -15.12
C THR A 89 -11.57 -3.62 -14.49
N LEU A 90 -11.73 -3.19 -13.24
CA LEU A 90 -12.93 -3.50 -12.47
C LEU A 90 -14.05 -2.45 -12.46
N ALA A 91 -13.89 -1.26 -13.02
CA ALA A 91 -14.78 -0.17 -12.63
C ALA A 91 -15.55 0.55 -13.76
N GLY A 92 -15.39 0.17 -15.02
CA GLY A 92 -15.89 0.96 -16.15
C GLY A 92 -17.40 1.27 -16.16
N ALA A 93 -18.23 0.39 -15.62
CA ALA A 93 -19.69 0.54 -15.63
C ALA A 93 -20.26 1.10 -14.30
N LEU A 94 -19.43 1.33 -13.30
CA LEU A 94 -19.85 1.83 -11.98
C LEU A 94 -19.70 3.34 -11.90
N THR A 95 -20.57 3.99 -11.14
CA THR A 95 -20.34 5.36 -10.66
C THR A 95 -19.31 5.37 -9.52
N VAL A 96 -18.78 6.54 -9.18
CA VAL A 96 -17.88 6.70 -8.02
C VAL A 96 -18.56 6.22 -6.74
N GLU A 97 -19.82 6.60 -6.52
CA GLU A 97 -20.62 6.18 -5.36
C GLU A 97 -20.72 4.65 -5.29
N GLU A 98 -21.05 3.99 -6.39
CA GLU A 98 -21.17 2.54 -6.46
C GLU A 98 -19.81 1.84 -6.23
N LEU A 99 -18.73 2.35 -6.83
CA LEU A 99 -17.38 1.82 -6.60
C LEU A 99 -16.98 1.93 -5.12
N VAL A 100 -17.17 3.09 -4.50
CA VAL A 100 -16.79 3.33 -3.11
C VAL A 100 -17.66 2.52 -2.16
N SER A 101 -18.94 2.33 -2.50
CA SER A 101 -19.89 1.47 -1.76
C SER A 101 -19.43 0.02 -1.65
N LEU A 102 -18.63 -0.50 -2.60
CA LEU A 102 -18.02 -1.83 -2.48
C LEU A 102 -17.12 -1.95 -1.24
N GLY A 103 -16.57 -0.85 -0.74
CA GLY A 103 -15.80 -0.82 0.51
C GLY A 103 -16.62 -1.24 1.74
N ARG A 104 -17.95 -1.14 1.67
CA ARG A 104 -18.86 -1.50 2.76
C ARG A 104 -19.20 -2.99 2.84
N GLN A 105 -18.75 -3.82 1.86
CA GLN A 105 -19.04 -5.27 1.83
C GLN A 105 -18.76 -6.02 3.16
N PRO A 106 -17.70 -5.73 3.94
CA PRO A 106 -17.45 -6.40 5.22
C PRO A 106 -18.53 -6.15 6.28
N TYR A 107 -19.33 -5.11 6.10
CA TYR A 107 -20.37 -4.66 7.06
C TYR A 107 -21.76 -5.07 6.62
N THR A 108 -21.99 -5.26 5.33
CA THR A 108 -23.29 -5.66 4.79
C THR A 108 -23.60 -7.14 5.06
N GLY A 109 -24.92 -7.46 5.09
CA GLY A 109 -25.39 -8.84 5.18
C GLY A 109 -25.29 -9.58 3.84
N PHE A 110 -25.87 -10.79 3.80
CA PHE A 110 -25.84 -11.68 2.63
C PHE A 110 -26.32 -11.03 1.31
N PHE A 111 -27.29 -10.12 1.38
CA PHE A 111 -27.83 -9.42 0.20
C PHE A 111 -27.06 -8.16 -0.19
N GLY A 112 -25.99 -7.80 0.51
CA GLY A 112 -25.16 -6.63 0.19
C GLY A 112 -25.91 -5.28 0.27
N ARG A 113 -27.02 -5.20 1.00
CA ARG A 113 -27.78 -3.95 1.15
C ARG A 113 -27.07 -3.00 2.07
N LEU A 114 -26.91 -1.75 1.60
CA LEU A 114 -26.38 -0.65 2.38
C LEU A 114 -27.51 -0.01 3.19
N ASP A 115 -27.21 0.43 4.39
CA ASP A 115 -28.09 1.29 5.20
C ASP A 115 -27.65 2.76 5.13
N ASP A 116 -28.37 3.65 5.85
CA ASP A 116 -28.09 5.08 5.84
C ASP A 116 -26.72 5.43 6.40
N GLU A 117 -26.20 4.67 7.37
CA GLU A 117 -24.85 4.86 7.91
C GLU A 117 -23.77 4.45 6.90
N ASP A 118 -23.98 3.37 6.15
CA ASP A 118 -23.08 2.97 5.06
C ASP A 118 -22.98 4.08 4.01
N TYR A 119 -24.10 4.67 3.59
CA TYR A 119 -24.12 5.78 2.63
C TYR A 119 -23.41 7.03 3.16
N LYS A 120 -23.52 7.30 4.45
CA LYS A 120 -22.79 8.41 5.08
C LYS A 120 -21.29 8.17 5.04
N VAL A 121 -20.82 6.96 5.41
CA VAL A 121 -19.40 6.58 5.33
C VAL A 121 -18.87 6.67 3.89
N VAL A 122 -19.65 6.26 2.90
CA VAL A 122 -19.30 6.38 1.47
C VAL A 122 -19.08 7.84 1.09
N LYS A 123 -19.99 8.75 1.47
CA LYS A 123 -19.87 10.19 1.18
C LYS A 123 -18.67 10.81 1.86
N GLU A 124 -18.46 10.51 3.14
CA GLU A 124 -17.28 10.97 3.90
C GLU A 124 -15.96 10.48 3.26
N ALA A 125 -15.91 9.24 2.79
CA ALA A 125 -14.74 8.70 2.10
C ALA A 125 -14.47 9.41 0.76
N VAL A 126 -15.53 9.75 -0.01
CA VAL A 126 -15.40 10.49 -1.28
C VAL A 126 -14.99 11.94 -1.02
N GLU A 127 -15.51 12.57 0.04
CA GLU A 127 -15.11 13.90 0.47
C GLU A 127 -13.63 13.94 0.90
N ALA A 128 -13.18 12.96 1.67
CA ALA A 128 -11.80 12.86 2.16
C ALA A 128 -10.75 12.84 1.03
N VAL A 129 -11.11 12.37 -0.16
CA VAL A 129 -10.25 12.40 -1.35
C VAL A 129 -10.53 13.57 -2.30
N GLY A 130 -11.42 14.49 -1.90
CA GLY A 130 -11.76 15.70 -2.69
C GLY A 130 -12.63 15.44 -3.92
N MET A 131 -13.41 14.35 -3.96
CA MET A 131 -14.16 13.93 -5.14
C MET A 131 -15.69 14.07 -5.01
N SER A 132 -16.22 14.81 -4.05
CA SER A 132 -17.67 14.97 -3.84
C SER A 132 -18.40 15.45 -5.10
N HIS A 133 -17.78 16.29 -5.92
CA HIS A 133 -18.34 16.81 -7.18
C HIS A 133 -18.42 15.75 -8.30
N LYS A 134 -17.80 14.56 -8.11
CA LYS A 134 -17.75 13.44 -9.04
C LYS A 134 -18.53 12.20 -8.57
N LEU A 135 -19.28 12.33 -7.47
CA LEU A 135 -19.94 11.20 -6.80
C LEU A 135 -20.77 10.32 -7.75
N HIS A 136 -21.47 10.95 -8.68
CA HIS A 136 -22.37 10.28 -9.64
C HIS A 136 -21.77 10.10 -11.04
N ASP A 137 -20.51 10.53 -11.25
CA ASP A 137 -19.80 10.31 -12.52
C ASP A 137 -19.42 8.84 -12.67
N TYR A 138 -19.44 8.34 -13.91
CA TYR A 138 -18.94 6.98 -14.19
C TYR A 138 -17.42 6.91 -14.06
N VAL A 139 -16.92 5.88 -13.44
CA VAL A 139 -15.47 5.65 -13.25
C VAL A 139 -14.72 5.59 -14.58
N ALA A 140 -15.37 5.14 -15.65
CA ALA A 140 -14.82 5.12 -17.01
C ALA A 140 -14.49 6.53 -17.55
N THR A 141 -15.15 7.57 -17.07
CA THR A 141 -14.96 8.96 -17.54
C THR A 141 -13.89 9.72 -16.75
N LEU A 142 -13.39 9.14 -15.66
CA LEU A 142 -12.40 9.75 -14.79
C LEU A 142 -11.01 9.73 -15.43
N SER A 143 -10.22 10.76 -15.14
CA SER A 143 -8.77 10.73 -15.36
C SER A 143 -8.12 9.64 -14.49
N ASP A 144 -6.88 9.25 -14.82
CA ASP A 144 -6.17 8.23 -14.03
C ASP A 144 -5.96 8.67 -12.57
N GLY A 145 -5.70 9.97 -12.31
CA GLY A 145 -5.60 10.52 -10.97
C GLY A 145 -6.92 10.49 -10.19
N GLU A 146 -8.02 10.90 -10.83
CA GLU A 146 -9.37 10.81 -10.21
C GLU A 146 -9.76 9.37 -9.93
N ARG A 147 -9.46 8.45 -10.86
CA ARG A 147 -9.72 7.02 -10.68
C ARG A 147 -8.93 6.47 -9.49
N GLN A 148 -7.66 6.86 -9.35
CA GLN A 148 -6.84 6.48 -8.19
C GLN A 148 -7.43 7.00 -6.89
N LYS A 149 -7.88 8.27 -6.84
CA LYS A 149 -8.58 8.84 -5.69
C LYS A 149 -9.85 8.06 -5.35
N ALA A 150 -10.65 7.66 -6.34
CA ALA A 150 -11.84 6.83 -6.12
C ALA A 150 -11.51 5.44 -5.54
N MET A 151 -10.40 4.82 -5.98
CA MET A 151 -9.92 3.55 -5.41
C MET A 151 -9.44 3.71 -3.96
N ILE A 152 -8.80 4.83 -3.63
CA ILE A 152 -8.42 5.16 -2.25
C ILE A 152 -9.68 5.39 -1.41
N ALA A 153 -10.68 6.14 -1.93
CA ALA A 153 -11.96 6.35 -1.25
C ALA A 153 -12.67 5.02 -0.94
N ARG A 154 -12.65 4.06 -1.87
CA ARG A 154 -13.17 2.71 -1.62
C ARG A 154 -12.48 2.03 -0.43
N ALA A 155 -11.16 2.14 -0.34
CA ALA A 155 -10.40 1.58 0.79
C ALA A 155 -10.69 2.34 2.10
N LEU A 156 -10.94 3.65 2.04
CA LEU A 156 -11.36 4.45 3.20
C LEU A 156 -12.75 4.06 3.70
N ALA A 157 -13.71 3.85 2.78
CA ALA A 157 -15.06 3.42 3.11
C ALA A 157 -15.10 2.04 3.80
N GLN A 158 -14.05 1.24 3.65
CA GLN A 158 -13.88 -0.03 4.38
C GLN A 158 -13.53 0.19 5.86
N GLU A 159 -13.21 1.43 6.29
CA GLU A 159 -12.90 1.81 7.68
C GLU A 159 -11.80 0.96 8.35
N THR A 160 -10.85 0.46 7.58
CA THR A 160 -9.76 -0.36 8.10
C THR A 160 -8.67 0.49 8.74
N PRO A 161 -8.03 0.03 9.82
CA PRO A 161 -6.89 0.71 10.42
C PRO A 161 -5.61 0.59 9.60
N ILE A 162 -5.50 -0.41 8.74
CA ILE A 162 -4.34 -0.65 7.87
C ILE A 162 -4.78 -0.51 6.41
N ILE A 163 -4.01 0.25 5.60
CA ILE A 163 -4.21 0.33 4.15
C ILE A 163 -2.91 -0.05 3.45
N ILE A 164 -2.99 -1.01 2.53
CA ILE A 164 -1.87 -1.47 1.71
C ILE A 164 -2.14 -1.11 0.25
N LEU A 165 -1.18 -0.41 -0.40
CA LEU A 165 -1.31 0.01 -1.79
C LEU A 165 -0.14 -0.54 -2.61
N ASP A 166 -0.45 -1.23 -3.70
CA ASP A 166 0.58 -1.72 -4.63
C ASP A 166 0.72 -0.76 -5.80
N GLU A 167 1.82 -0.01 -5.84
CA GLU A 167 2.17 1.01 -6.84
C GLU A 167 1.05 2.05 -7.12
N PRO A 168 0.51 2.75 -6.09
CA PRO A 168 -0.66 3.63 -6.26
C PRO A 168 -0.41 4.85 -7.16
N THR A 169 0.83 5.17 -7.46
CA THR A 169 1.23 6.31 -8.32
C THR A 169 1.61 5.88 -9.74
N ALA A 170 1.55 4.58 -10.05
CA ALA A 170 1.83 4.09 -11.40
C ALA A 170 0.85 4.69 -12.42
N PHE A 171 1.36 5.06 -13.58
CA PHE A 171 0.59 5.65 -14.70
C PHE A 171 -0.01 7.05 -14.45
N LEU A 172 0.24 7.67 -13.30
CA LEU A 172 -0.18 9.03 -13.04
C LEU A 172 0.83 10.04 -13.61
N ASP A 173 0.35 11.21 -14.01
CA ASP A 173 1.21 12.34 -14.27
C ASP A 173 1.88 12.87 -12.99
N VAL A 174 2.88 13.74 -13.13
CA VAL A 174 3.68 14.22 -11.99
C VAL A 174 2.82 14.91 -10.93
N ALA A 175 1.86 15.74 -11.33
CA ALA A 175 0.99 16.45 -10.39
C ALA A 175 0.10 15.48 -9.61
N SER A 176 -0.56 14.56 -10.30
CA SER A 176 -1.40 13.52 -9.69
C SER A 176 -0.64 12.58 -8.75
N ARG A 177 0.65 12.27 -9.04
CA ARG A 177 1.51 11.51 -8.13
C ARG A 177 1.73 12.26 -6.83
N ILE A 178 2.11 13.55 -6.91
CA ILE A 178 2.34 14.40 -5.74
C ILE A 178 1.07 14.48 -4.89
N GLU A 179 -0.07 14.80 -5.52
CA GLU A 179 -1.36 14.88 -4.83
C GLU A 179 -1.73 13.56 -4.13
N THR A 180 -1.52 12.41 -4.80
CA THR A 180 -1.81 11.10 -4.22
C THR A 180 -0.93 10.83 -3.00
N MET A 181 0.36 11.11 -3.06
CA MET A 181 1.27 10.92 -1.94
C MET A 181 0.93 11.85 -0.76
N GLN A 182 0.63 13.12 -1.03
CA GLN A 182 0.20 14.07 0.00
C GLN A 182 -1.12 13.64 0.66
N LEU A 183 -2.08 13.18 -0.12
CA LEU A 183 -3.34 12.62 0.38
C LEU A 183 -3.08 11.43 1.32
N LEU A 184 -2.25 10.46 0.91
CA LEU A 184 -1.94 9.28 1.74
C LEU A 184 -1.24 9.69 3.05
N ARG A 185 -0.30 10.64 3.01
CA ARG A 185 0.33 11.18 4.21
C ARG A 185 -0.67 11.87 5.14
N GLN A 186 -1.54 12.71 4.59
CA GLN A 186 -2.60 13.36 5.37
C GLN A 186 -3.51 12.32 6.04
N LEU A 187 -3.94 11.29 5.30
CA LEU A 187 -4.79 10.23 5.84
C LEU A 187 -4.09 9.42 6.96
N ALA A 188 -2.80 9.11 6.79
CA ALA A 188 -2.03 8.46 7.85
C ALA A 188 -2.06 9.28 9.14
N GLN A 189 -1.74 10.56 9.06
CA GLN A 189 -1.61 11.44 10.22
C GLN A 189 -2.97 11.83 10.83
N SER A 190 -3.93 12.28 10.01
CA SER A 190 -5.21 12.82 10.53
C SER A 190 -6.17 11.73 11.01
N GLN A 191 -6.16 10.55 10.38
CA GLN A 191 -7.02 9.43 10.72
C GLN A 191 -6.28 8.30 11.46
N GLN A 192 -4.99 8.51 11.82
CA GLN A 192 -4.16 7.53 12.52
C GLN A 192 -4.13 6.16 11.82
N LYS A 193 -4.18 6.16 10.48
CA LYS A 193 -4.10 4.94 9.69
C LYS A 193 -2.64 4.50 9.51
N ALA A 194 -2.41 3.20 9.55
CA ALA A 194 -1.15 2.59 9.16
C ALA A 194 -1.16 2.38 7.65
N ILE A 195 -0.37 3.13 6.90
CA ILE A 195 -0.38 3.08 5.42
C ILE A 195 0.96 2.55 4.92
N LEU A 196 0.91 1.45 4.15
CA LEU A 196 2.05 0.88 3.44
C LEU A 196 1.81 0.94 1.94
N LEU A 197 2.72 1.53 1.19
CA LEU A 197 2.65 1.51 -0.26
C LEU A 197 3.95 1.01 -0.88
N SER A 198 3.85 0.27 -2.00
CA SER A 198 5.00 0.02 -2.86
C SER A 198 5.15 1.13 -3.89
N THR A 199 6.38 1.49 -4.19
CA THR A 199 6.71 2.43 -5.27
C THR A 199 8.10 2.19 -5.82
N HIS A 200 8.37 2.69 -7.00
CA HIS A 200 9.70 2.78 -7.60
C HIS A 200 10.15 4.24 -7.77
N ASP A 201 9.30 5.20 -7.41
CA ASP A 201 9.58 6.64 -7.48
C ASP A 201 10.16 7.11 -6.15
N VAL A 202 11.49 7.08 -6.06
CA VAL A 202 12.22 7.38 -4.82
C VAL A 202 12.14 8.86 -4.48
N GLY A 203 12.46 9.73 -5.44
CA GLY A 203 12.53 11.18 -5.21
C GLY A 203 11.21 11.78 -4.73
N LEU A 204 10.07 11.25 -5.20
CA LEU A 204 8.76 11.69 -4.77
C LEU A 204 8.39 11.10 -3.40
N SER A 205 8.77 9.86 -3.12
CA SER A 205 8.31 9.16 -1.91
C SER A 205 9.07 9.59 -0.66
N LEU A 206 10.39 9.78 -0.75
CA LEU A 206 11.23 10.07 0.42
C LEU A 206 10.76 11.26 1.24
N PRO A 207 10.45 12.46 0.67
CA PRO A 207 10.07 13.63 1.46
C PRO A 207 8.73 13.49 2.20
N LEU A 208 7.90 12.52 1.79
CA LEU A 208 6.53 12.36 2.29
C LEU A 208 6.35 11.12 3.19
N THR A 209 7.41 10.33 3.36
CA THR A 209 7.37 9.03 4.05
C THR A 209 8.00 9.16 5.44
N ASP A 210 7.45 8.47 6.43
CA ASP A 210 7.98 8.43 7.78
C ASP A 210 9.10 7.37 7.91
N ARG A 211 8.92 6.20 7.25
CA ARG A 211 9.87 5.07 7.25
C ARG A 211 9.89 4.37 5.90
N LEU A 212 10.97 3.65 5.65
CA LEU A 212 11.17 2.87 4.44
C LEU A 212 11.33 1.38 4.78
N TRP A 213 10.81 0.53 3.91
CA TRP A 213 11.18 -0.87 3.78
C TRP A 213 11.92 -1.03 2.46
N LEU A 214 13.19 -1.37 2.53
CA LEU A 214 14.06 -1.52 1.36
C LEU A 214 14.24 -2.98 1.04
N VAL A 215 13.78 -3.42 -0.12
CA VAL A 215 14.05 -4.78 -0.62
C VAL A 215 15.42 -4.79 -1.28
N THR A 216 16.34 -5.55 -0.74
CA THR A 216 17.72 -5.65 -1.18
C THR A 216 17.94 -6.81 -2.16
N SER A 217 19.05 -6.79 -2.88
CA SER A 217 19.38 -7.79 -3.90
C SER A 217 19.65 -9.20 -3.34
N ASP A 218 19.92 -9.31 -2.05
CA ASP A 218 20.09 -10.57 -1.32
C ASP A 218 18.77 -11.16 -0.78
N SER A 219 17.63 -10.64 -1.27
CA SER A 219 16.29 -11.10 -0.91
C SER A 219 15.89 -10.82 0.54
N SER A 220 16.53 -9.86 1.19
CA SER A 220 16.15 -9.36 2.52
C SER A 220 15.36 -8.06 2.45
N VAL A 221 14.77 -7.65 3.58
CA VAL A 221 14.09 -6.35 3.72
C VAL A 221 14.69 -5.63 4.92
N ILE A 222 15.20 -4.42 4.68
CA ILE A 222 15.75 -3.54 5.72
C ILE A 222 14.71 -2.45 5.99
N GLU A 223 14.38 -2.20 7.26
CA GLU A 223 13.51 -1.09 7.65
C GLU A 223 14.30 -0.01 8.40
N GLY A 224 13.92 1.24 8.22
CA GLY A 224 14.51 2.37 8.95
C GLY A 224 13.88 3.70 8.60
N THR A 225 14.23 4.75 9.37
CA THR A 225 13.94 6.12 8.94
C THR A 225 14.88 6.51 7.81
N ILE A 226 14.52 7.54 7.08
CA ILE A 226 15.32 8.01 5.94
C ILE A 226 16.72 8.42 6.42
N GLU A 227 16.80 9.12 7.55
CA GLU A 227 18.06 9.58 8.15
C GLU A 227 18.96 8.40 8.54
N GLN A 228 18.40 7.35 9.13
CA GLN A 228 19.15 6.13 9.49
C GLN A 228 19.70 5.45 8.24
N LEU A 229 18.88 5.25 7.20
CA LEU A 229 19.26 4.56 5.97
C LEU A 229 20.22 5.37 5.08
N ILE A 230 20.28 6.70 5.26
CA ILE A 230 21.32 7.55 4.67
C ILE A 230 22.62 7.37 5.45
N ALA A 231 22.55 7.48 6.79
CA ALA A 231 23.73 7.47 7.66
C ALA A 231 24.52 6.16 7.61
N ASP A 232 23.82 5.02 7.50
CA ASP A 232 24.43 3.68 7.37
C ASP A 232 24.80 3.31 5.92
N GLY A 233 24.49 4.18 4.95
CA GLY A 233 24.78 3.96 3.52
C GLY A 233 23.85 2.97 2.80
N THR A 234 22.80 2.47 3.44
CA THR A 234 21.88 1.47 2.86
C THR A 234 21.21 2.01 1.59
N LEU A 235 20.76 3.26 1.59
CA LEU A 235 20.20 3.90 0.39
C LEU A 235 21.20 3.98 -0.77
N ASN A 236 22.47 4.26 -0.51
CA ASN A 236 23.52 4.27 -1.52
C ASN A 236 23.73 2.89 -2.16
N ASN A 237 23.55 1.82 -1.38
CA ASN A 237 23.76 0.46 -1.83
C ASN A 237 22.55 -0.14 -2.57
N LEU A 238 21.37 0.45 -2.47
CA LEU A 238 20.13 -0.06 -3.06
C LEU A 238 20.24 -0.31 -4.58
N PHE A 239 21.00 0.55 -5.29
CA PHE A 239 21.27 0.43 -6.72
C PHE A 239 22.76 0.41 -7.04
N SER A 240 23.60 -0.13 -6.14
CA SER A 240 25.06 -0.12 -6.26
C SER A 240 25.60 -0.73 -7.55
N ASN A 241 24.88 -1.70 -8.13
CA ASN A 241 25.23 -2.36 -9.40
C ASN A 241 24.86 -1.54 -10.65
N ARG A 242 24.26 -0.36 -10.50
CA ARG A 242 23.91 0.56 -11.57
C ARG A 242 24.82 1.79 -11.46
N ASN A 243 25.03 2.48 -12.60
CA ASN A 243 25.84 3.71 -12.61
C ASN A 243 25.06 4.90 -12.02
N VAL A 244 24.53 4.71 -10.80
CA VAL A 244 23.75 5.70 -10.05
C VAL A 244 24.23 5.76 -8.61
N ALA A 245 24.09 6.92 -7.97
CA ALA A 245 24.32 7.14 -6.55
C ALA A 245 23.16 7.93 -5.96
N PHE A 246 22.87 7.70 -4.68
CA PHE A 246 21.92 8.50 -3.95
C PHE A 246 22.53 9.88 -3.62
N ASP A 247 21.81 10.95 -3.94
CA ASP A 247 22.18 12.33 -3.62
C ASP A 247 21.24 12.84 -2.52
N SER A 248 21.77 12.93 -1.31
CA SER A 248 21.01 13.36 -0.13
C SER A 248 20.58 14.84 -0.18
N THR A 249 21.15 15.66 -1.06
CA THR A 249 20.77 17.07 -1.20
C THR A 249 19.47 17.25 -1.96
N VAL A 250 19.19 16.33 -2.89
CA VAL A 250 17.95 16.31 -3.67
C VAL A 250 17.02 15.14 -3.30
N MET A 251 17.44 14.29 -2.37
CA MET A 251 16.72 13.12 -1.89
C MET A 251 16.32 12.16 -3.04
N ASP A 252 17.22 11.98 -4.02
CA ASP A 252 16.95 11.13 -5.18
C ASP A 252 18.25 10.51 -5.73
N PHE A 253 18.12 9.57 -6.69
CA PHE A 253 19.24 8.94 -7.38
C PHE A 253 19.68 9.73 -8.60
N ARG A 254 21.00 9.92 -8.74
CA ARG A 254 21.64 10.55 -9.89
C ARG A 254 22.64 9.63 -10.55
N VAL A 255 22.85 9.82 -11.86
CA VAL A 255 23.92 9.13 -12.59
C VAL A 255 25.27 9.57 -12.02
N LYS A 256 26.15 8.60 -11.74
CA LYS A 256 27.53 8.88 -11.35
C LYS A 256 28.23 9.55 -12.52
N GLY A 257 28.72 10.78 -12.29
CA GLY A 257 29.52 11.52 -13.27
C GLY A 257 30.90 10.92 -13.48
#